data_a34ed73c2228c0f98f6773420d1aa083
#
_entry.id   a34ed73c2228c0f98f6773420d1aa083
#
_cell.length_a   1.000
_cell.length_b   1.000
_cell.length_c   1.000
_cell.angle_alpha   90.00
_cell.angle_beta   90.00
_cell.angle_gamma   90.00
#
_symmetry.space_group_name_H-M   'P 1'
#
loop_
_entity.id
_entity.type
_entity.pdbx_description
1 polymer ?
#
loop_
_entity_poly.entity_id
_entity_poly.type
_entity_poly.pdbx_seq_one_letter_code
_entity_poly.pdbx_strand_id
1 'polypeptide(L)'
;MNKKKLIMWLCILCCCATLSAQYGTLTSPIVGNDDSVTFRYYAPYAKSVLVNGQFMVGDIPLIKDDKGVWSVTVKPEKADIYPYNFIVDGTRLNDPGNKLLSPTDAFKSSLLEMPDPDALYTINPVPHGKVHYCTYRSHVLQQYRTVVIYTPAEYDLSAGKKYPVFYLVSGTTDSEESWYKTGRANTILDNLIARGQAEPMIVVMPYGYMNGGTPRPHTMEAGEMYNTFARELTECVIPYVEQNFRTINDRDHRAIAGFSRGGGQSMFTALKHSDRIGWMGSYLSLIHI
;
A
#
# COMPACT_ATOMS: atom_id res chain seq x y z
N MET A 1 5.03 12.68 -56.08
CA MET A 1 4.11 12.79 -54.93
C MET A 1 3.34 14.10 -55.08
N ASN A 2 2.01 14.08 -55.14
CA ASN A 2 1.16 15.22 -55.46
C ASN A 2 1.20 16.25 -54.31
N LYS A 3 1.44 17.55 -54.62
CA LYS A 3 1.55 18.62 -53.61
C LYS A 3 0.43 18.67 -52.57
N LYS A 4 -0.81 18.29 -52.97
CA LYS A 4 -1.97 18.15 -52.07
C LYS A 4 -1.79 17.03 -51.04
N LYS A 5 -1.19 15.88 -51.38
CA LYS A 5 -0.89 14.79 -50.45
C LYS A 5 0.20 15.17 -49.48
N LEU A 6 1.23 15.92 -49.93
CA LEU A 6 2.29 16.39 -49.08
C LEU A 6 1.81 17.37 -48.00
N ILE A 7 0.91 18.32 -48.38
CA ILE A 7 0.32 19.31 -47.46
C ILE A 7 -0.58 18.57 -46.42
N MET A 8 -1.34 17.56 -46.83
CA MET A 8 -2.19 16.77 -45.94
C MET A 8 -1.36 15.99 -44.95
N TRP A 9 -0.19 15.43 -45.34
CA TRP A 9 0.71 14.72 -44.42
C TRP A 9 1.42 15.71 -43.45
N LEU A 10 1.78 16.92 -43.90
CA LEU A 10 2.33 17.97 -43.02
C LEU A 10 1.30 18.44 -41.96
N CYS A 11 0.03 18.59 -42.35
CA CYS A 11 -1.03 18.97 -41.41
C CYS A 11 -1.30 17.85 -40.35
N ILE A 12 -1.25 16.58 -40.76
CA ILE A 12 -1.40 15.46 -39.82
C ILE A 12 -0.21 15.38 -38.87
N LEU A 13 1.03 15.57 -39.33
CA LEU A 13 2.22 15.62 -38.47
C LEU A 13 2.17 16.83 -37.50
N CYS A 14 1.70 17.99 -37.96
CA CYS A 14 1.57 19.17 -37.11
C CYS A 14 0.50 19.01 -36.02
N CYS A 15 -0.63 18.37 -36.34
CA CYS A 15 -1.64 18.04 -35.32
C CYS A 15 -1.14 17.01 -34.29
N CYS A 16 -0.35 16.01 -34.71
CA CYS A 16 0.23 15.05 -33.77
C CYS A 16 1.32 15.67 -32.88
N ALA A 17 2.10 16.65 -33.36
CA ALA A 17 3.13 17.30 -32.58
C ALA A 17 2.56 18.24 -31.49
N THR A 18 1.36 18.79 -31.69
CA THR A 18 0.71 19.65 -30.68
C THR A 18 0.00 18.88 -29.57
N LEU A 19 -0.37 17.61 -29.80
CA LEU A 19 -0.96 16.77 -28.74
C LEU A 19 0.07 16.29 -27.71
N SER A 20 1.35 16.20 -28.04
CA SER A 20 2.39 15.73 -27.11
C SER A 20 2.91 16.81 -26.17
N ALA A 21 2.65 18.09 -26.42
CA ALA A 21 3.20 19.21 -25.67
C ALA A 21 2.31 19.70 -24.50
N GLN A 22 1.13 19.13 -24.32
CA GLN A 22 0.16 19.62 -23.34
C GLN A 22 0.07 18.79 -22.05
N TYR A 23 0.83 17.73 -21.93
CA TYR A 23 1.00 17.03 -20.64
C TYR A 23 2.15 17.65 -19.83
N GLY A 24 2.10 18.94 -19.59
CA GLY A 24 2.76 19.50 -18.43
C GLY A 24 2.15 18.77 -17.21
N THR A 25 2.99 18.06 -16.46
CA THR A 25 2.55 17.32 -15.27
C THR A 25 1.93 18.32 -14.30
N LEU A 26 0.59 18.35 -14.27
CA LEU A 26 -0.15 19.14 -13.30
C LEU A 26 0.18 18.60 -11.91
N THR A 27 0.81 19.42 -11.06
CA THR A 27 1.10 19.01 -9.70
C THR A 27 -0.20 18.91 -8.92
N SER A 28 -0.49 17.73 -8.38
CA SER A 28 -1.62 17.43 -7.52
C SER A 28 -1.30 16.20 -6.66
N PRO A 29 -1.67 16.14 -5.38
CA PRO A 29 -2.14 17.28 -4.57
C PRO A 29 -0.99 18.25 -4.23
N ILE A 30 -1.33 19.48 -3.86
CA ILE A 30 -0.39 20.47 -3.31
C ILE A 30 -0.76 20.68 -1.85
N VAL A 31 0.15 20.35 -0.92
CA VAL A 31 -0.02 20.60 0.50
C VAL A 31 0.59 21.95 0.84
N GLY A 32 -0.21 22.85 1.39
CA GLY A 32 0.21 24.17 1.86
C GLY A 32 0.84 24.14 3.25
N ASN A 33 1.55 25.22 3.61
CA ASN A 33 2.18 25.35 4.93
C ASN A 33 1.15 25.55 6.07
N ASP A 34 -0.11 25.80 5.73
CA ASP A 34 -1.23 25.97 6.65
C ASP A 34 -2.11 24.71 6.76
N ASP A 35 -1.58 23.55 6.32
CA ASP A 35 -2.26 22.26 6.21
C ASP A 35 -3.44 22.24 5.23
N SER A 36 -3.58 23.26 4.39
CA SER A 36 -4.52 23.21 3.27
C SER A 36 -4.00 22.30 2.17
N VAL A 37 -4.92 21.65 1.45
CA VAL A 37 -4.59 20.74 0.34
C VAL A 37 -5.35 21.20 -0.90
N THR A 38 -4.62 21.50 -1.97
CA THR A 38 -5.20 21.84 -3.26
C THR A 38 -5.12 20.64 -4.20
N PHE A 39 -6.28 20.11 -4.58
CA PHE A 39 -6.43 19.10 -5.61
C PHE A 39 -6.63 19.76 -6.97
N ARG A 40 -6.00 19.22 -8.02
CA ARG A 40 -6.06 19.76 -9.37
C ARG A 40 -6.18 18.63 -10.39
N TYR A 41 -7.08 18.80 -11.37
CA TYR A 41 -7.30 17.82 -12.43
C TYR A 41 -7.52 18.51 -13.78
N TYR A 42 -6.79 18.11 -14.80
CA TYR A 42 -6.97 18.64 -16.16
C TYR A 42 -8.02 17.82 -16.92
N ALA A 43 -9.17 18.40 -17.18
CA ALA A 43 -10.26 17.79 -17.93
C ALA A 43 -11.07 18.87 -18.66
N PRO A 44 -10.55 19.41 -19.79
CA PRO A 44 -11.14 20.57 -20.46
C PRO A 44 -12.56 20.31 -20.99
N TYR A 45 -12.89 19.07 -21.31
CA TYR A 45 -14.20 18.67 -21.86
C TYR A 45 -15.14 18.04 -20.84
N ALA A 46 -14.70 17.78 -19.63
CA ALA A 46 -15.56 17.25 -18.58
C ALA A 46 -16.66 18.22 -18.15
N LYS A 47 -17.81 17.67 -17.79
CA LYS A 47 -18.98 18.39 -17.26
C LYS A 47 -18.90 18.51 -15.75
N SER A 48 -18.27 17.56 -15.07
CA SER A 48 -18.10 17.54 -13.62
C SER A 48 -16.79 16.85 -13.23
N VAL A 49 -16.14 17.38 -12.20
CA VAL A 49 -15.01 16.74 -11.53
C VAL A 49 -15.22 16.88 -10.04
N LEU A 50 -15.17 15.76 -9.33
CA LEU A 50 -15.25 15.70 -7.87
C LEU A 50 -13.99 15.04 -7.34
N VAL A 51 -13.62 15.31 -6.10
CA VAL A 51 -12.64 14.54 -5.34
C VAL A 51 -13.34 13.84 -4.17
N ASN A 52 -13.02 12.56 -3.98
CA ASN A 52 -13.50 11.73 -2.89
C ASN A 52 -12.29 11.19 -2.12
N GLY A 53 -12.29 11.32 -0.80
CA GLY A 53 -11.21 10.85 0.05
C GLY A 53 -11.62 10.78 1.52
N GLN A 54 -10.86 10.00 2.30
CA GLN A 54 -11.17 9.80 3.72
C GLN A 54 -10.88 11.01 4.63
N PHE A 55 -10.33 12.07 4.08
CA PHE A 55 -10.04 13.33 4.80
C PHE A 55 -11.28 14.24 4.98
N MET A 56 -12.38 13.93 4.31
CA MET A 56 -13.64 14.69 4.41
C MET A 56 -14.84 13.78 4.14
N VAL A 57 -16.02 14.22 4.57
CA VAL A 57 -17.27 13.50 4.32
C VAL A 57 -17.83 13.86 2.93
N GLY A 58 -18.11 12.84 2.12
CA GLY A 58 -18.75 12.98 0.80
C GLY A 58 -17.79 13.37 -0.33
N ASP A 59 -18.40 13.62 -1.49
CA ASP A 59 -17.69 14.03 -2.70
C ASP A 59 -17.63 15.56 -2.77
N ILE A 60 -16.46 16.11 -3.07
CA ILE A 60 -16.22 17.56 -3.08
C ILE A 60 -16.10 18.01 -4.54
N PRO A 61 -16.96 18.94 -5.03
CA PRO A 61 -16.88 19.44 -6.37
C PRO A 61 -15.68 20.37 -6.57
N LEU A 62 -15.00 20.22 -7.72
CA LEU A 62 -13.94 21.11 -8.19
C LEU A 62 -14.54 22.21 -9.09
N ILE A 63 -13.85 23.34 -9.16
CA ILE A 63 -14.21 24.48 -10.00
C ILE A 63 -13.23 24.50 -11.20
N LYS A 64 -13.78 24.63 -12.41
CA LYS A 64 -13.05 24.67 -13.67
C LYS A 64 -12.60 26.09 -13.99
N ASP A 65 -11.34 26.24 -14.38
CA ASP A 65 -10.79 27.49 -14.93
C ASP A 65 -10.91 27.55 -16.47
N ASP A 66 -10.55 28.72 -17.04
CA ASP A 66 -10.60 28.95 -18.51
C ASP A 66 -9.63 28.04 -19.31
N LYS A 67 -8.63 27.44 -18.64
CA LYS A 67 -7.66 26.52 -19.25
C LYS A 67 -8.08 25.05 -19.17
N GLY A 68 -9.22 24.77 -18.57
CA GLY A 68 -9.75 23.41 -18.40
C GLY A 68 -9.15 22.67 -17.21
N VAL A 69 -8.50 23.35 -16.28
CA VAL A 69 -8.04 22.81 -15.03
C VAL A 69 -9.13 22.95 -13.96
N TRP A 70 -9.48 21.86 -13.36
CA TRP A 70 -10.41 21.80 -12.22
C TRP A 70 -9.61 21.82 -10.93
N SER A 71 -10.04 22.61 -9.95
CA SER A 71 -9.36 22.71 -8.66
C SER A 71 -10.29 22.90 -7.49
N VAL A 72 -9.88 22.43 -6.33
CA VAL A 72 -10.49 22.69 -5.02
C VAL A 72 -9.40 22.68 -3.95
N THR A 73 -9.54 23.58 -2.97
CA THR A 73 -8.69 23.57 -1.77
C THR A 73 -9.56 23.17 -0.57
N VAL A 74 -9.07 22.22 0.19
CA VAL A 74 -9.71 21.71 1.41
C VAL A 74 -8.69 21.74 2.56
N LYS A 75 -9.19 21.61 3.80
CA LYS A 75 -8.34 21.50 4.98
C LYS A 75 -8.75 20.25 5.76
N PRO A 76 -7.97 19.14 5.67
CA PRO A 76 -8.17 17.97 6.51
C PRO A 76 -8.08 18.32 8.00
N GLU A 77 -8.88 17.65 8.84
CA GLU A 77 -8.88 17.93 10.29
C GLU A 77 -7.61 17.43 10.99
N LYS A 78 -6.98 16.39 10.44
CA LYS A 78 -5.79 15.75 11.01
C LYS A 78 -4.76 15.46 9.91
N ALA A 79 -3.49 15.45 10.29
CA ALA A 79 -2.45 14.89 9.45
C ALA A 79 -2.54 13.36 9.49
N ASP A 80 -2.53 12.74 8.29
CA ASP A 80 -2.55 11.29 8.10
C ASP A 80 -2.22 10.95 6.63
N ILE A 81 -2.25 9.67 6.28
CA ILE A 81 -2.15 9.18 4.91
C ILE A 81 -3.55 8.78 4.43
N TYR A 82 -4.11 9.55 3.53
CA TYR A 82 -5.48 9.41 3.06
C TYR A 82 -5.58 8.86 1.64
N PRO A 83 -6.26 7.74 1.41
CA PRO A 83 -6.67 7.35 0.06
C PRO A 83 -7.69 8.34 -0.51
N TYR A 84 -7.50 8.70 -1.79
CA TYR A 84 -8.45 9.55 -2.51
C TYR A 84 -8.51 9.22 -4.01
N ASN A 85 -9.57 9.68 -4.67
CA ASN A 85 -9.81 9.53 -6.09
C ASN A 85 -10.48 10.77 -6.66
N PHE A 86 -10.32 11.00 -7.97
CA PHE A 86 -11.18 11.88 -8.70
C PHE A 86 -12.40 11.11 -9.27
N ILE A 87 -13.51 11.80 -9.44
CA ILE A 87 -14.70 11.31 -10.14
C ILE A 87 -14.95 12.29 -11.28
N VAL A 88 -14.64 11.87 -12.51
CA VAL A 88 -14.78 12.68 -13.72
C VAL A 88 -15.96 12.17 -14.52
N ASP A 89 -17.00 12.98 -14.66
CA ASP A 89 -18.26 12.61 -15.32
C ASP A 89 -18.79 11.24 -14.85
N GLY A 90 -18.72 10.98 -13.54
CA GLY A 90 -19.17 9.75 -12.91
C GLY A 90 -18.15 8.59 -12.92
N THR A 91 -17.01 8.74 -13.59
CA THR A 91 -15.95 7.72 -13.63
C THR A 91 -14.90 7.98 -12.57
N ARG A 92 -14.61 6.97 -11.72
CA ARG A 92 -13.57 7.03 -10.71
C ARG A 92 -12.19 6.87 -11.35
N LEU A 93 -11.28 7.80 -11.08
CA LEU A 93 -9.94 7.85 -11.64
C LEU A 93 -8.92 8.19 -10.55
N ASN A 94 -7.69 7.72 -10.76
CA ASN A 94 -6.54 8.16 -9.94
C ASN A 94 -6.15 9.59 -10.30
N ASP A 95 -5.39 10.21 -9.42
CA ASP A 95 -4.74 11.48 -9.69
C ASP A 95 -3.51 11.27 -10.60
N PRO A 96 -3.51 11.74 -11.84
CA PRO A 96 -2.36 11.59 -12.74
C PRO A 96 -1.14 12.41 -12.31
N GLY A 97 -1.34 13.42 -11.45
CA GLY A 97 -0.26 14.23 -10.86
C GLY A 97 0.41 13.60 -9.64
N ASN A 98 -0.15 12.51 -9.12
CA ASN A 98 0.32 11.82 -7.92
C ASN A 98 0.90 10.45 -8.24
N LYS A 99 2.15 10.21 -7.83
CA LYS A 99 2.83 8.92 -8.00
C LYS A 99 2.54 7.92 -6.87
N LEU A 100 1.98 8.40 -5.75
CA LEU A 100 1.67 7.56 -4.60
C LEU A 100 0.32 6.89 -4.80
N LEU A 101 0.32 5.56 -4.89
CA LEU A 101 -0.88 4.74 -5.04
C LEU A 101 -0.97 3.71 -3.93
N SER A 102 -2.19 3.49 -3.45
CA SER A 102 -2.46 2.39 -2.50
C SER A 102 -2.28 1.04 -3.20
N PRO A 103 -1.51 0.12 -2.61
CA PRO A 103 -1.20 -1.16 -3.25
C PRO A 103 -2.30 -2.20 -2.97
N THR A 104 -3.53 -1.93 -3.38
CA THR A 104 -4.66 -2.84 -3.21
C THR A 104 -4.92 -3.66 -4.47
N ASP A 105 -5.59 -4.81 -4.32
CA ASP A 105 -6.04 -5.64 -5.45
C ASP A 105 -7.33 -5.11 -6.09
N ALA A 106 -8.02 -4.22 -5.37
CA ALA A 106 -9.18 -3.49 -5.85
C ALA A 106 -8.76 -2.25 -6.64
N PHE A 107 -9.63 -1.24 -6.72
CA PHE A 107 -9.28 0.03 -7.33
C PHE A 107 -8.16 0.72 -6.53
N LYS A 108 -7.03 0.97 -7.18
CA LYS A 108 -5.88 1.64 -6.55
C LYS A 108 -6.17 3.13 -6.41
N SER A 109 -6.36 3.57 -5.18
CA SER A 109 -6.53 4.99 -4.88
C SER A 109 -5.19 5.73 -4.87
N SER A 110 -5.18 7.00 -5.23
CA SER A 110 -4.06 7.89 -4.95
C SER A 110 -3.94 8.13 -3.45
N LEU A 111 -2.75 8.40 -2.94
CA LEU A 111 -2.51 8.65 -1.52
C LEU A 111 -2.11 10.12 -1.30
N LEU A 112 -2.87 10.82 -0.48
CA LEU A 112 -2.50 12.10 0.10
C LEU A 112 -1.72 11.82 1.39
N GLU A 113 -0.47 12.25 1.46
CA GLU A 113 0.34 12.21 2.68
C GLU A 113 0.40 13.62 3.26
N MET A 114 -0.21 13.80 4.44
CA MET A 114 -0.14 15.06 5.17
C MET A 114 1.10 15.06 6.07
N PRO A 115 1.93 16.12 6.01
CA PRO A 115 3.11 16.21 6.85
C PRO A 115 2.72 16.35 8.34
N ASP A 116 3.32 15.53 9.18
CA ASP A 116 3.27 15.63 10.63
C ASP A 116 4.65 15.26 11.19
N PRO A 117 5.44 16.25 11.67
CA PRO A 117 6.79 15.99 12.17
C PRO A 117 6.83 15.03 13.37
N ASP A 118 5.74 14.96 14.14
CA ASP A 118 5.65 14.14 15.35
C ASP A 118 5.12 12.73 15.07
N ALA A 119 4.55 12.52 13.89
CA ALA A 119 4.00 11.21 13.52
C ALA A 119 5.11 10.17 13.29
N LEU A 120 4.86 8.95 13.77
CA LEU A 120 5.79 7.83 13.58
C LEU A 120 5.96 7.41 12.11
N TYR A 121 5.00 7.70 11.25
CA TYR A 121 5.08 7.40 9.81
C TYR A 121 5.94 8.39 9.02
N THR A 122 6.32 9.52 9.61
CA THR A 122 7.20 10.52 8.98
C THR A 122 8.64 10.03 8.93
N ILE A 123 9.29 10.21 7.79
CA ILE A 123 10.69 9.85 7.60
C ILE A 123 11.57 10.85 8.38
N ASN A 124 12.18 10.37 9.45
CA ASN A 124 13.08 11.15 10.31
C ASN A 124 14.55 10.82 9.99
N PRO A 125 15.53 11.66 10.37
CA PRO A 125 16.96 11.41 10.18
C PRO A 125 17.50 10.39 11.20
N VAL A 126 16.99 9.15 11.13
CA VAL A 126 17.39 7.99 11.94
C VAL A 126 17.94 6.90 11.02
N PRO A 127 18.66 5.89 11.54
CA PRO A 127 19.04 4.74 10.73
C PRO A 127 17.82 4.02 10.16
N HIS A 128 17.80 3.79 8.84
CA HIS A 128 16.68 3.13 8.17
C HIS A 128 17.01 1.69 7.82
N GLY A 129 16.03 0.81 8.03
CA GLY A 129 16.07 -0.57 7.60
C GLY A 129 15.89 -0.74 6.09
N LYS A 130 15.88 -1.98 5.63
CA LYS A 130 15.72 -2.33 4.22
C LYS A 130 14.42 -3.08 3.99
N VAL A 131 13.81 -2.83 2.84
CA VAL A 131 12.61 -3.55 2.37
C VAL A 131 13.00 -4.45 1.20
N HIS A 132 12.69 -5.72 1.34
CA HIS A 132 12.99 -6.77 0.37
C HIS A 132 11.69 -7.26 -0.27
N TYR A 133 11.68 -7.33 -1.60
CA TYR A 133 10.63 -7.99 -2.36
C TYR A 133 11.11 -9.39 -2.72
N CYS A 134 10.51 -10.39 -2.12
CA CYS A 134 10.94 -11.77 -2.23
C CYS A 134 9.88 -12.62 -2.94
N THR A 135 10.34 -13.56 -3.77
CA THR A 135 9.49 -14.56 -4.42
C THR A 135 9.79 -15.92 -3.85
N TYR A 136 8.79 -16.67 -3.46
CA TYR A 136 8.91 -18.04 -2.98
C TYR A 136 7.92 -18.99 -3.69
N ARG A 137 8.20 -20.26 -3.66
CA ARG A 137 7.31 -21.31 -4.19
C ARG A 137 6.38 -21.77 -3.08
N SER A 138 5.08 -21.49 -3.23
CA SER A 138 4.05 -22.09 -2.40
C SER A 138 3.75 -23.50 -2.89
N HIS A 139 3.95 -24.49 -2.04
CA HIS A 139 3.48 -25.85 -2.32
C HIS A 139 2.04 -26.08 -1.86
N VAL A 140 1.52 -25.23 -0.98
CA VAL A 140 0.13 -25.25 -0.55
C VAL A 140 -0.79 -24.80 -1.68
N LEU A 141 -0.41 -23.69 -2.38
CA LEU A 141 -1.19 -23.10 -3.49
C LEU A 141 -0.68 -23.48 -4.88
N GLN A 142 0.40 -24.29 -4.97
CA GLN A 142 1.02 -24.77 -6.21
C GLN A 142 1.47 -23.65 -7.16
N GLN A 143 1.87 -22.47 -6.63
CA GLN A 143 2.26 -21.30 -7.42
C GLN A 143 3.43 -20.54 -6.82
N TYR A 144 4.03 -19.62 -7.57
CA TYR A 144 4.97 -18.64 -7.03
C TYR A 144 4.18 -17.49 -6.39
N ARG A 145 4.65 -17.03 -5.24
CA ARG A 145 4.05 -15.92 -4.49
C ARG A 145 5.11 -14.94 -4.06
N THR A 146 4.66 -13.73 -3.78
CA THR A 146 5.49 -12.65 -3.27
C THR A 146 5.27 -12.45 -1.77
N VAL A 147 6.30 -11.96 -1.11
CA VAL A 147 6.27 -11.52 0.28
C VAL A 147 7.17 -10.29 0.42
N VAL A 148 6.72 -9.28 1.14
CA VAL A 148 7.54 -8.11 1.47
C VAL A 148 8.13 -8.30 2.86
N ILE A 149 9.45 -8.08 2.99
CA ILE A 149 10.18 -8.31 4.25
C ILE A 149 10.98 -7.07 4.58
N TYR A 150 10.79 -6.56 5.80
CA TYR A 150 11.63 -5.50 6.36
C TYR A 150 12.71 -6.11 7.27
N THR A 151 13.92 -5.61 7.14
CA THR A 151 15.04 -5.90 8.05
C THR A 151 15.52 -4.59 8.70
N PRO A 152 15.83 -4.59 10.03
CA PRO A 152 16.22 -3.37 10.73
C PRO A 152 17.57 -2.83 10.24
N ALA A 153 17.84 -1.54 10.47
CA ALA A 153 19.03 -0.86 9.96
C ALA A 153 20.35 -1.55 10.29
N GLU A 154 20.47 -2.13 11.49
CA GLU A 154 21.65 -2.85 11.95
C GLU A 154 21.84 -4.25 11.34
N TYR A 155 20.85 -4.74 10.59
CA TYR A 155 20.85 -6.11 10.08
C TYR A 155 22.12 -6.43 9.29
N ASP A 156 22.54 -5.58 8.36
CA ASP A 156 23.74 -5.83 7.54
C ASP A 156 25.04 -5.56 8.30
N LEU A 157 25.00 -4.78 9.37
CA LEU A 157 26.16 -4.44 10.18
C LEU A 157 26.51 -5.53 11.19
N SER A 158 25.58 -6.41 11.53
CA SER A 158 25.67 -7.40 12.61
C SER A 158 25.58 -8.83 12.07
N ALA A 159 26.64 -9.31 11.42
CA ALA A 159 26.67 -10.57 10.68
C ALA A 159 26.22 -11.83 11.46
N GLY A 160 26.39 -11.89 12.76
CA GLY A 160 26.02 -13.04 13.60
C GLY A 160 24.70 -12.89 14.37
N LYS A 161 24.11 -11.68 14.41
CA LYS A 161 22.89 -11.42 15.19
C LYS A 161 21.67 -12.02 14.51
N LYS A 162 20.84 -12.70 15.29
CA LYS A 162 19.52 -13.18 14.90
C LYS A 162 18.43 -12.28 15.48
N TYR A 163 17.28 -12.23 14.82
CA TYR A 163 16.20 -11.30 15.14
C TYR A 163 14.87 -12.03 15.35
N PRO A 164 14.03 -11.55 16.27
CA PRO A 164 12.64 -11.98 16.34
C PRO A 164 11.90 -11.62 15.06
N VAL A 165 10.82 -12.34 14.77
CA VAL A 165 10.06 -12.18 13.53
C VAL A 165 8.62 -11.80 13.84
N PHE A 166 8.15 -10.74 13.20
CA PHE A 166 6.77 -10.29 13.26
C PHE A 166 6.10 -10.44 11.90
N TYR A 167 5.09 -11.32 11.83
CA TYR A 167 4.25 -11.50 10.64
C TYR A 167 3.08 -10.54 10.69
N LEU A 168 2.96 -9.64 9.70
CA LEU A 168 1.98 -8.55 9.67
C LEU A 168 1.07 -8.70 8.45
N VAL A 169 -0.18 -9.14 8.69
CA VAL A 169 -1.14 -9.58 7.66
C VAL A 169 -2.12 -8.45 7.34
N SER A 170 -2.27 -8.13 6.06
CA SER A 170 -3.17 -7.06 5.60
C SER A 170 -4.62 -7.53 5.41
N GLY A 171 -5.53 -6.55 5.24
CA GLY A 171 -6.96 -6.75 5.18
C GLY A 171 -7.48 -7.33 3.86
N THR A 172 -8.81 -7.28 3.71
CA THR A 172 -9.49 -7.65 2.46
C THR A 172 -9.13 -6.62 1.39
N THR A 173 -8.85 -7.08 0.17
CA THR A 173 -8.40 -6.27 -0.97
C THR A 173 -7.00 -5.66 -0.87
N ASP A 174 -6.33 -5.77 0.26
CA ASP A 174 -4.96 -5.34 0.44
C ASP A 174 -3.96 -6.36 -0.12
N SER A 175 -2.79 -5.86 -0.55
CA SER A 175 -1.67 -6.71 -0.95
C SER A 175 -0.61 -6.84 0.15
N GLU A 176 0.44 -7.59 -0.11
CA GLU A 176 1.63 -7.70 0.76
C GLU A 176 2.38 -6.37 0.91
N GLU A 177 2.12 -5.40 0.04
CA GLU A 177 2.75 -4.08 0.09
C GLU A 177 1.99 -3.08 0.98
N SER A 178 0.75 -3.38 1.40
CA SER A 178 -0.14 -2.41 2.04
C SER A 178 0.42 -1.88 3.37
N TRP A 179 0.96 -2.76 4.21
CA TRP A 179 1.61 -2.34 5.45
C TRP A 179 2.88 -1.52 5.23
N TYR A 180 3.59 -1.75 4.13
CA TYR A 180 4.78 -0.99 3.78
C TYR A 180 4.43 0.36 3.15
N LYS A 181 3.64 0.37 2.05
CA LYS A 181 3.41 1.57 1.25
C LYS A 181 2.37 2.52 1.86
N THR A 182 1.31 1.98 2.44
CA THR A 182 0.25 2.78 3.08
C THR A 182 0.46 2.86 4.59
N GLY A 183 0.69 1.73 5.24
CA GLY A 183 0.85 1.63 6.69
C GLY A 183 2.22 2.10 7.21
N ARG A 184 3.19 2.35 6.33
CA ARG A 184 4.54 2.85 6.69
C ARG A 184 5.24 2.05 7.80
N ALA A 185 4.95 0.75 7.90
CA ALA A 185 5.44 -0.10 8.98
C ALA A 185 6.97 -0.07 9.14
N ASN A 186 7.72 0.02 8.03
CA ASN A 186 9.17 0.16 8.04
C ASN A 186 9.61 1.49 8.71
N THR A 187 9.03 2.63 8.32
CA THR A 187 9.36 3.95 8.87
C THR A 187 8.97 4.05 10.35
N ILE A 188 7.79 3.52 10.70
CA ILE A 188 7.33 3.46 12.10
C ILE A 188 8.32 2.67 12.95
N LEU A 189 8.78 1.51 12.47
CA LEU A 189 9.75 0.69 13.18
C LEU A 189 11.12 1.36 13.27
N ASP A 190 11.61 1.98 12.20
CA ASP A 190 12.87 2.74 12.25
C ASP A 190 12.84 3.81 13.34
N ASN A 191 11.74 4.58 13.42
CA ASN A 191 11.55 5.60 14.43
C ASN A 191 11.43 5.02 15.86
N LEU A 192 10.67 3.94 16.03
CA LEU A 192 10.50 3.28 17.33
C LEU A 192 11.81 2.65 17.83
N ILE A 193 12.56 1.98 16.95
CA ILE A 193 13.86 1.38 17.29
C ILE A 193 14.85 2.46 17.67
N ALA A 194 14.93 3.57 16.90
CA ALA A 194 15.81 4.68 17.22
C ALA A 194 15.48 5.38 18.56
N ARG A 195 14.20 5.34 18.97
CA ARG A 195 13.74 5.86 20.28
C ARG A 195 13.90 4.84 21.42
N GLY A 196 14.37 3.61 21.15
CA GLY A 196 14.44 2.53 22.14
C GLY A 196 13.06 2.02 22.59
N GLN A 197 12.01 2.25 21.79
CA GLN A 197 10.62 1.87 22.07
C GLN A 197 10.22 0.54 21.40
N ALA A 198 11.05 0.03 20.49
CA ALA A 198 10.91 -1.29 19.91
C ALA A 198 12.26 -1.99 19.79
N GLU A 199 12.25 -3.30 19.98
CA GLU A 199 13.40 -4.15 19.69
C GLU A 199 13.61 -4.25 18.17
N PRO A 200 14.85 -4.28 17.67
CA PRO A 200 15.13 -4.58 16.28
C PRO A 200 14.57 -5.95 15.89
N MET A 201 13.72 -5.98 14.86
CA MET A 201 13.03 -7.19 14.42
C MET A 201 12.92 -7.26 12.90
N ILE A 202 12.72 -8.46 12.38
CA ILE A 202 12.32 -8.70 10.99
C ILE A 202 10.79 -8.63 10.92
N VAL A 203 10.23 -7.85 9.97
CA VAL A 203 8.79 -7.86 9.72
C VAL A 203 8.53 -8.51 8.37
N VAL A 204 7.65 -9.49 8.38
CA VAL A 204 7.23 -10.26 7.21
C VAL A 204 5.78 -9.91 6.88
N MET A 205 5.55 -9.40 5.71
CA MET A 205 4.24 -8.99 5.21
C MET A 205 3.81 -9.96 4.09
N PRO A 206 3.13 -11.06 4.44
CA PRO A 206 2.68 -12.03 3.46
C PRO A 206 1.41 -11.54 2.77
N TYR A 207 1.22 -11.98 1.52
CA TYR A 207 -0.04 -11.76 0.83
C TYR A 207 -1.14 -12.67 1.41
N GLY A 208 -2.11 -12.06 2.08
CA GLY A 208 -3.18 -12.75 2.82
C GLY A 208 -4.27 -13.39 1.93
N TYR A 209 -4.25 -13.18 0.61
CA TYR A 209 -5.24 -13.72 -0.30
C TYR A 209 -4.88 -15.14 -0.76
N MET A 210 -5.80 -16.10 -0.63
CA MET A 210 -5.53 -17.52 -0.88
C MET A 210 -6.10 -18.07 -2.20
N ASN A 211 -6.75 -17.24 -3.01
CA ASN A 211 -7.46 -17.66 -4.23
C ASN A 211 -6.60 -17.63 -5.52
N GLY A 212 -5.36 -18.02 -5.47
CA GLY A 212 -4.55 -18.26 -6.68
C GLY A 212 -4.38 -17.08 -7.64
N GLY A 213 -4.39 -15.84 -7.16
CA GLY A 213 -4.16 -14.65 -8.00
C GLY A 213 -5.36 -14.21 -8.85
N THR A 214 -6.52 -14.84 -8.72
CA THR A 214 -7.75 -14.37 -9.34
C THR A 214 -8.50 -13.43 -8.39
N PRO A 215 -8.89 -12.21 -8.83
CA PRO A 215 -9.54 -11.23 -7.95
C PRO A 215 -11.01 -11.54 -7.65
N ARG A 216 -11.37 -12.80 -7.42
CA ARG A 216 -12.74 -13.17 -7.06
C ARG A 216 -12.80 -13.73 -5.64
N PRO A 217 -13.32 -12.93 -4.69
CA PRO A 217 -13.26 -13.22 -3.26
C PRO A 217 -14.24 -14.28 -2.74
N HIS A 218 -15.15 -14.83 -3.52
CA HIS A 218 -16.37 -15.43 -2.97
C HIS A 218 -16.55 -16.93 -3.20
N THR A 219 -15.49 -17.66 -3.55
CA THR A 219 -15.61 -19.11 -3.80
C THR A 219 -15.10 -20.00 -2.66
N MET A 220 -14.34 -19.42 -1.71
CA MET A 220 -13.79 -20.14 -0.57
C MET A 220 -14.50 -19.70 0.71
N GLU A 221 -15.01 -20.65 1.49
CA GLU A 221 -15.60 -20.35 2.80
C GLU A 221 -14.53 -19.79 3.76
N ALA A 222 -14.93 -18.94 4.70
CA ALA A 222 -14.00 -18.26 5.61
C ALA A 222 -13.11 -19.24 6.38
N GLY A 223 -13.66 -20.34 6.86
CA GLY A 223 -12.93 -21.39 7.57
C GLY A 223 -11.85 -22.06 6.70
N GLU A 224 -12.17 -22.36 5.44
CA GLU A 224 -11.22 -22.91 4.49
C GLU A 224 -10.12 -21.92 4.15
N MET A 225 -10.47 -20.65 3.92
CA MET A 225 -9.51 -19.57 3.64
C MET A 225 -8.53 -19.39 4.82
N TYR A 226 -9.01 -19.40 6.06
CA TYR A 226 -8.17 -19.26 7.24
C TYR A 226 -7.25 -20.47 7.43
N ASN A 227 -7.78 -21.67 7.19
CA ASN A 227 -6.97 -22.88 7.26
C ASN A 227 -5.89 -22.93 6.18
N THR A 228 -6.22 -22.52 4.95
CA THR A 228 -5.26 -22.44 3.85
C THR A 228 -4.18 -21.40 4.12
N PHE A 229 -4.55 -20.23 4.66
CA PHE A 229 -3.57 -19.20 5.06
C PHE A 229 -2.66 -19.72 6.18
N ALA A 230 -3.21 -20.39 7.20
CA ALA A 230 -2.41 -20.95 8.30
C ALA A 230 -1.36 -21.94 7.78
N ARG A 231 -1.76 -22.82 6.84
CA ARG A 231 -0.84 -23.74 6.18
C ARG A 231 0.18 -23.00 5.32
N GLU A 232 -0.24 -22.05 4.51
CA GLU A 232 0.65 -21.22 3.69
C GLU A 232 1.72 -20.53 4.54
N LEU A 233 1.31 -19.93 5.65
CA LEU A 233 2.25 -19.29 6.57
C LEU A 233 3.21 -20.29 7.19
N THR A 234 2.70 -21.39 7.74
CA THR A 234 3.52 -22.34 8.54
C THR A 234 4.33 -23.32 7.69
N GLU A 235 3.85 -23.67 6.52
CA GLU A 235 4.50 -24.67 5.65
C GLU A 235 5.38 -24.00 4.56
N CYS A 236 5.08 -22.75 4.15
CA CYS A 236 5.79 -22.09 3.05
C CYS A 236 6.55 -20.83 3.50
N VAL A 237 5.84 -19.85 4.11
CA VAL A 237 6.43 -18.52 4.40
C VAL A 237 7.45 -18.60 5.54
N ILE A 238 7.09 -19.20 6.68
CA ILE A 238 8.01 -19.33 7.83
C ILE A 238 9.30 -20.06 7.42
N PRO A 239 9.25 -21.25 6.78
CA PRO A 239 10.47 -21.93 6.35
C PRO A 239 11.31 -21.11 5.37
N TYR A 240 10.67 -20.39 4.42
CA TYR A 240 11.37 -19.51 3.50
C TYR A 240 12.13 -18.40 4.23
N VAL A 241 11.47 -17.75 5.20
CA VAL A 241 12.09 -16.66 5.98
C VAL A 241 13.25 -17.18 6.82
N GLU A 242 13.08 -18.29 7.51
CA GLU A 242 14.11 -18.92 8.35
C GLU A 242 15.34 -19.40 7.54
N GLN A 243 15.14 -19.81 6.29
CA GLN A 243 16.22 -20.24 5.40
C GLN A 243 17.01 -19.04 4.86
N ASN A 244 16.38 -17.90 4.62
CA ASN A 244 16.97 -16.78 3.89
C ASN A 244 17.35 -15.59 4.77
N PHE A 245 16.85 -15.53 6.01
CA PHE A 245 17.09 -14.44 6.94
C PHE A 245 17.55 -14.96 8.30
N ARG A 246 18.30 -14.13 9.02
CA ARG A 246 18.81 -14.46 10.36
C ARG A 246 17.73 -14.30 11.42
N THR A 247 16.93 -15.32 11.61
CA THR A 247 15.80 -15.37 12.54
C THR A 247 16.13 -16.15 13.82
N ILE A 248 15.48 -15.79 14.92
CA ILE A 248 15.39 -16.62 16.11
C ILE A 248 14.22 -17.57 15.91
N ASN A 249 14.52 -18.89 15.76
CA ASN A 249 13.56 -19.89 15.25
C ASN A 249 12.79 -20.58 16.39
N ASP A 250 12.33 -19.82 17.36
CA ASP A 250 11.49 -20.35 18.43
C ASP A 250 10.13 -19.65 18.52
N ARG A 251 9.24 -20.21 19.28
CA ARG A 251 7.87 -19.73 19.49
C ARG A 251 7.83 -18.34 20.10
N ASP A 252 8.66 -18.08 21.10
CA ASP A 252 8.56 -16.88 21.93
C ASP A 252 9.12 -15.62 21.22
N HIS A 253 9.87 -15.83 20.13
CA HIS A 253 10.38 -14.77 19.25
C HIS A 253 9.60 -14.69 17.93
N ARG A 254 8.40 -15.27 17.86
CA ARG A 254 7.55 -15.20 16.68
C ARG A 254 6.17 -14.64 17.03
N ALA A 255 5.86 -13.50 16.42
CA ALA A 255 4.59 -12.80 16.55
C ALA A 255 3.82 -12.78 15.24
N ILE A 256 2.50 -12.74 15.32
CA ILE A 256 1.62 -12.50 14.18
C ILE A 256 0.55 -11.48 14.56
N ALA A 257 0.26 -10.53 13.67
CA ALA A 257 -0.90 -9.66 13.79
C ALA A 257 -1.47 -9.30 12.42
N GLY A 258 -2.68 -8.77 12.42
CA GLY A 258 -3.29 -8.36 11.16
C GLY A 258 -4.51 -7.48 11.33
N PHE A 259 -4.91 -6.88 10.22
CA PHE A 259 -6.04 -5.97 10.11
C PHE A 259 -7.22 -6.65 9.41
N SER A 260 -8.46 -6.49 9.93
CA SER A 260 -9.69 -7.00 9.31
C SER A 260 -9.59 -8.51 9.03
N ARG A 261 -9.73 -8.97 7.78
CA ARG A 261 -9.49 -10.37 7.39
C ARG A 261 -8.15 -10.89 7.89
N GLY A 262 -7.08 -10.09 7.76
CA GLY A 262 -5.75 -10.44 8.26
C GLY A 262 -5.70 -10.64 9.76
N GLY A 263 -6.52 -9.90 10.52
CA GLY A 263 -6.71 -10.12 11.95
C GLY A 263 -7.33 -11.48 12.26
N GLY A 264 -8.39 -11.86 11.54
CA GLY A 264 -9.00 -13.18 11.64
C GLY A 264 -8.03 -14.32 11.27
N GLN A 265 -7.29 -14.15 10.17
CA GLN A 265 -6.24 -15.08 9.75
C GLN A 265 -5.14 -15.22 10.81
N SER A 266 -4.73 -14.11 11.42
CA SER A 266 -3.70 -14.09 12.47
C SER A 266 -4.17 -14.83 13.73
N MET A 267 -5.38 -14.55 14.21
CA MET A 267 -5.96 -15.22 15.37
C MET A 267 -6.11 -16.73 15.12
N PHE A 268 -6.70 -17.11 13.99
CA PHE A 268 -6.88 -18.51 13.63
C PHE A 268 -5.54 -19.25 13.60
N THR A 269 -4.52 -18.66 12.95
CA THR A 269 -3.21 -19.26 12.81
C THR A 269 -2.49 -19.41 14.15
N ALA A 270 -2.49 -18.35 14.97
CA ALA A 270 -1.81 -18.38 16.27
C ALA A 270 -2.45 -19.39 17.23
N LEU A 271 -3.78 -19.47 17.28
CA LEU A 271 -4.48 -20.44 18.12
C LEU A 271 -4.27 -21.88 17.66
N LYS A 272 -4.31 -22.12 16.34
CA LYS A 272 -4.09 -23.44 15.75
C LYS A 272 -2.64 -23.91 15.86
N HIS A 273 -1.68 -23.02 15.81
CA HIS A 273 -0.24 -23.28 15.85
C HIS A 273 0.44 -22.57 17.03
N SER A 274 -0.17 -22.67 18.22
CA SER A 274 0.34 -22.07 19.46
C SER A 274 1.66 -22.65 19.94
N ASP A 275 2.05 -23.80 19.43
CA ASP A 275 3.38 -24.39 19.57
C ASP A 275 4.46 -23.65 18.77
N ARG A 276 4.08 -22.90 17.73
CA ARG A 276 4.99 -22.20 16.82
C ARG A 276 4.95 -20.68 16.92
N ILE A 277 3.84 -20.11 17.39
CA ILE A 277 3.60 -18.65 17.45
C ILE A 277 3.27 -18.29 18.90
N GLY A 278 4.11 -17.42 19.50
CA GLY A 278 3.98 -17.02 20.90
C GLY A 278 3.08 -15.81 21.12
N TRP A 279 3.01 -14.91 20.14
CA TRP A 279 2.34 -13.61 20.30
C TRP A 279 1.38 -13.36 19.16
N MET A 280 0.19 -12.86 19.47
CA MET A 280 -0.80 -12.52 18.45
C MET A 280 -1.45 -11.16 18.71
N GLY A 281 -1.82 -10.47 17.61
CA GLY A 281 -2.61 -9.24 17.64
C GLY A 281 -3.66 -9.26 16.54
N SER A 282 -4.79 -8.60 16.80
CA SER A 282 -5.86 -8.48 15.82
C SER A 282 -6.47 -7.08 15.87
N TYR A 283 -6.51 -6.42 14.72
CA TYR A 283 -7.06 -5.09 14.58
C TYR A 283 -8.34 -5.17 13.74
N LEU A 284 -9.48 -4.77 14.32
CA LEU A 284 -10.77 -4.67 13.63
C LEU A 284 -11.26 -5.96 12.93
N SER A 285 -10.97 -7.15 13.49
CA SER A 285 -11.23 -8.42 12.79
C SER A 285 -12.61 -9.03 13.00
N LEU A 286 -13.35 -8.62 14.03
CA LEU A 286 -14.56 -9.33 14.48
C LEU A 286 -15.78 -8.40 14.65
N ILE A 287 -15.91 -7.38 13.78
CA ILE A 287 -17.02 -6.41 13.87
C ILE A 287 -18.38 -7.02 13.46
N HIS A 288 -18.40 -8.17 12.79
CA HIS A 288 -19.60 -8.78 12.26
C HIS A 288 -19.70 -10.27 12.64
N ILE A 289 -19.63 -10.57 13.92
CA ILE A 289 -20.09 -11.85 14.46
C ILE A 289 -21.40 -11.63 15.18
#